data_b2a7c33b5bcbab4effb44712f93eeaad
#
_entry.id   b2a7c33b5bcbab4effb44712f93eeaad
#
_cell.length_a   1.000
_cell.length_b   1.000
_cell.length_c   1.000
_cell.angle_alpha   90.00
_cell.angle_beta   90.00
_cell.angle_gamma   90.00
#
_symmetry.space_group_name_H-M   'P 1'
#
loop_
_entity.id
_entity.type
_entity.pdbx_description
1 polymer ?
#
loop_
_entity_poly.entity_id
_entity_poly.type
_entity_poly.pdbx_seq_one_letter_code
_entity_poly.pdbx_strand_id
1 'polypeptide(L)'
;MDINFNNPTIYCSHSIRGNGSKTMEENCRYACRVADKIERVFPEISLYVPARSDLSLQVLWDAKKISVDDIMYADLEILRACHGWLWINTGPSDGCEEECLEACCVVDEPEDNIIKQDILKANYNATRRILDPIVNAAVRRFRNV
;
A
#
# COMPACT_ATOMS: atom_id res chain seq x y z
N MET A 1 3.07 20.54 1.48
CA MET A 1 2.71 20.26 0.07
C MET A 1 1.37 19.55 0.06
N ASP A 2 0.42 20.09 -0.68
CA ASP A 2 -0.90 19.49 -0.77
C ASP A 2 -0.88 18.44 -1.89
N ILE A 3 -0.98 17.19 -1.50
CA ILE A 3 -1.06 16.06 -2.45
C ILE A 3 -2.52 15.86 -2.81
N ASN A 4 -2.82 15.87 -4.11
CA ASN A 4 -4.19 15.76 -4.61
C ASN A 4 -4.24 14.70 -5.71
N PHE A 5 -4.97 13.63 -5.45
CA PHE A 5 -5.15 12.56 -6.43
C PHE A 5 -6.42 12.78 -7.26
N ASN A 6 -6.35 12.52 -8.57
CA ASN A 6 -7.46 12.77 -9.51
C ASN A 6 -8.49 11.63 -9.53
N ASN A 7 -8.20 10.50 -8.89
CA ASN A 7 -9.10 9.35 -8.80
C ASN A 7 -8.97 8.71 -7.43
N PRO A 8 -9.92 7.85 -7.04
CA PRO A 8 -9.83 7.15 -5.76
C PRO A 8 -8.51 6.40 -5.67
N THR A 9 -7.70 6.72 -4.67
CA THR A 9 -6.36 6.16 -4.49
C THR A 9 -6.27 5.47 -3.13
N ILE A 10 -5.79 4.23 -3.13
CA ILE A 10 -5.59 3.43 -1.93
C ILE A 10 -4.08 3.26 -1.71
N TYR A 11 -3.61 3.58 -0.51
CA TYR A 11 -2.23 3.32 -0.13
C TYR A 11 -2.05 1.84 0.17
N CYS A 12 -1.09 1.22 -0.49
CA CYS A 12 -0.81 -0.21 -0.38
C CYS A 12 0.47 -0.43 0.43
N SER A 13 0.30 -0.72 1.72
CA SER A 13 1.43 -1.08 2.58
C SER A 13 1.93 -2.49 2.28
N HIS A 14 3.24 -2.67 2.26
CA HIS A 14 3.86 -3.98 2.08
C HIS A 14 5.29 -3.95 2.63
N SER A 15 5.83 -5.12 2.96
CA SER A 15 7.24 -5.22 3.33
C SER A 15 8.13 -4.87 2.15
N ILE A 16 9.14 -4.04 2.39
CA ILE A 16 10.13 -3.65 1.38
C ILE A 16 11.43 -4.37 1.65
N ARG A 17 11.96 -4.23 2.87
CA ARG A 17 13.23 -4.84 3.25
C ARG A 17 13.11 -6.33 3.45
N GLY A 18 14.20 -7.06 3.20
CA GLY A 18 14.25 -8.48 3.46
C GLY A 18 14.03 -8.76 4.95
N ASN A 19 13.23 -9.77 5.26
CA ASN A 19 12.87 -10.16 6.62
C ASN A 19 13.29 -11.61 6.93
N GLY A 20 14.48 -11.97 6.51
CA GLY A 20 15.09 -13.29 6.77
C GLY A 20 14.76 -14.35 5.73
N SER A 21 13.54 -14.46 5.25
CA SER A 21 13.14 -15.48 4.28
C SER A 21 13.03 -14.98 2.84
N LYS A 22 12.86 -13.66 2.66
CA LYS A 22 12.71 -13.04 1.33
C LYS A 22 13.61 -11.81 1.23
N THR A 23 14.11 -11.57 0.01
CA THR A 23 14.92 -10.39 -0.29
C THR A 23 14.00 -9.18 -0.51
N MET A 24 14.60 -8.00 -0.49
CA MET A 24 13.88 -6.75 -0.84
C MET A 24 13.30 -6.83 -2.25
N GLU A 25 14.09 -7.34 -3.21
CA GLU A 25 13.64 -7.48 -4.59
C GLU A 25 12.41 -8.39 -4.70
N GLU A 26 12.43 -9.53 -3.99
CA GLU A 26 11.29 -10.46 -3.98
C GLU A 26 10.05 -9.83 -3.38
N ASN A 27 10.19 -9.11 -2.25
CA ASN A 27 9.08 -8.42 -1.60
C ASN A 27 8.46 -7.34 -2.50
N CYS A 28 9.29 -6.52 -3.13
CA CYS A 28 8.83 -5.46 -4.02
C CYS A 28 8.16 -6.03 -5.27
N ARG A 29 8.73 -7.08 -5.85
CA ARG A 29 8.16 -7.75 -7.02
C ARG A 29 6.79 -8.34 -6.71
N TYR A 30 6.67 -9.01 -5.57
CA TYR A 30 5.40 -9.59 -5.14
C TYR A 30 4.34 -8.50 -4.95
N ALA A 31 4.67 -7.43 -4.23
CA ALA A 31 3.75 -6.33 -3.98
C ALA A 31 3.28 -5.68 -5.29
N CYS A 32 4.19 -5.45 -6.23
CA CYS A 32 3.82 -4.89 -7.54
C CYS A 32 2.89 -5.80 -8.31
N ARG A 33 3.13 -7.12 -8.30
CA ARG A 33 2.26 -8.07 -8.99
C ARG A 33 0.87 -8.14 -8.38
N VAL A 34 0.78 -8.10 -7.05
CA VAL A 34 -0.51 -8.05 -6.34
C VAL A 34 -1.23 -6.77 -6.70
N ALA A 35 -0.54 -5.64 -6.65
CA ALA A 35 -1.12 -4.33 -6.98
C ALA A 35 -1.64 -4.28 -8.41
N ASP A 36 -0.87 -4.79 -9.37
CA ASP A 36 -1.28 -4.85 -10.78
C ASP A 36 -2.55 -5.67 -10.94
N LYS A 37 -2.66 -6.78 -10.24
CA LYS A 37 -3.88 -7.61 -10.28
C LYS A 37 -5.07 -6.86 -9.69
N ILE A 38 -4.90 -6.20 -8.55
CA ILE A 38 -5.97 -5.42 -7.93
C ILE A 38 -6.46 -4.33 -8.86
N GLU A 39 -5.55 -3.59 -9.49
CA GLU A 39 -5.93 -2.53 -10.43
C GLU A 39 -6.63 -3.07 -11.68
N ARG A 40 -6.31 -4.27 -12.12
CA ARG A 40 -7.03 -4.92 -13.23
C ARG A 40 -8.45 -5.33 -12.83
N VAL A 41 -8.62 -5.82 -11.61
CA VAL A 41 -9.93 -6.23 -11.09
C VAL A 41 -10.80 -5.01 -10.77
N PHE A 42 -10.18 -3.92 -10.33
CA PHE A 42 -10.85 -2.68 -9.93
C PHE A 42 -10.28 -1.49 -10.72
N PRO A 43 -10.65 -1.36 -12.02
CA PRO A 43 -10.06 -0.29 -12.85
C PRO A 43 -10.46 1.12 -12.44
N GLU A 44 -11.48 1.26 -11.57
CA GLU A 44 -11.95 2.55 -11.06
C GLU A 44 -11.03 3.17 -10.01
N ILE A 45 -10.07 2.43 -9.47
CA ILE A 45 -9.15 2.93 -8.45
C ILE A 45 -7.71 2.89 -8.92
N SER A 46 -6.87 3.65 -8.23
CA SER A 46 -5.42 3.56 -8.34
C SER A 46 -4.84 3.14 -6.99
N LEU A 47 -3.73 2.40 -7.03
CA LEU A 47 -2.97 2.08 -5.83
C LEU A 47 -1.70 2.91 -5.79
N TYR A 48 -1.40 3.49 -4.64
CA TYR A 48 -0.07 3.98 -4.35
C TYR A 48 0.74 2.82 -3.75
N VAL A 49 1.79 2.41 -4.47
CA VAL A 49 2.61 1.26 -4.08
C VAL A 49 4.04 1.74 -3.89
N PRO A 50 4.55 1.82 -2.66
CA PRO A 50 5.92 2.28 -2.43
C PRO A 50 6.96 1.55 -3.30
N ALA A 51 6.80 0.24 -3.51
CA ALA A 51 7.72 -0.54 -4.33
C ALA A 51 7.89 -0.02 -5.77
N ARG A 52 6.89 0.68 -6.32
CA ARG A 52 6.97 1.20 -7.69
C ARG A 52 7.95 2.38 -7.83
N SER A 53 8.27 3.05 -6.72
CA SER A 53 9.19 4.20 -6.72
C SER A 53 10.44 3.98 -5.87
N ASP A 54 10.57 2.82 -5.23
CA ASP A 54 11.59 2.61 -4.20
C ASP A 54 13.01 2.44 -4.73
N LEU A 55 13.19 2.10 -6.00
CA LEU A 55 14.56 1.91 -6.51
C LEU A 55 15.37 3.20 -6.39
N SER A 56 14.82 4.33 -6.77
CA SER A 56 15.49 5.62 -6.64
C SER A 56 15.70 6.02 -5.18
N LEU A 57 14.70 5.75 -4.31
CA LEU A 57 14.83 5.99 -2.87
C LEU A 57 15.90 5.10 -2.26
N GLN A 58 16.00 3.83 -2.68
CA GLN A 58 17.02 2.91 -2.21
C GLN A 58 18.42 3.39 -2.60
N VAL A 59 18.60 3.88 -3.82
CA VAL A 59 19.88 4.44 -4.26
C VAL A 59 20.28 5.62 -3.38
N LEU A 60 19.34 6.52 -3.09
CA LEU A 60 19.61 7.67 -2.22
C LEU A 60 19.94 7.24 -0.79
N TRP A 61 19.25 6.24 -0.27
CA TRP A 61 19.49 5.71 1.06
C TRP A 61 20.85 5.02 1.16
N ASP A 62 21.20 4.19 0.16
CA ASP A 62 22.52 3.53 0.10
C ASP A 62 23.65 4.55 0.02
N ALA A 63 23.42 5.67 -0.66
CA ALA A 63 24.36 6.77 -0.75
C ALA A 63 24.37 7.67 0.49
N LYS A 64 23.55 7.36 1.50
CA LYS A 64 23.38 8.13 2.74
C LYS A 64 22.92 9.57 2.51
N LYS A 65 22.14 9.79 1.44
CA LYS A 65 21.58 11.10 1.13
C LYS A 65 20.24 11.34 1.81
N ILE A 66 19.55 10.26 2.19
CA ILE A 66 18.29 10.32 2.94
C ILE A 66 18.33 9.25 4.06
N SER A 67 17.55 9.46 5.10
CA SER A 67 17.42 8.51 6.20
C SER A 67 16.15 7.68 6.04
N VAL A 68 16.05 6.59 6.83
CA VAL A 68 14.82 5.79 6.93
C VAL A 68 13.67 6.66 7.44
N ASP A 69 13.93 7.56 8.37
CA ASP A 69 12.93 8.47 8.91
C ASP A 69 12.39 9.43 7.85
N ASP A 70 13.25 9.90 6.94
CA ASP A 70 12.82 10.75 5.82
C ASP A 70 11.87 10.01 4.90
N ILE A 71 12.18 8.74 4.59
CA ILE A 71 11.33 7.90 3.74
C ILE A 71 9.99 7.66 4.42
N MET A 72 10.01 7.30 5.71
CA MET A 72 8.79 7.04 6.48
C MET A 72 7.92 8.29 6.57
N TYR A 73 8.53 9.46 6.79
CA TYR A 73 7.80 10.72 6.83
C TYR A 73 7.07 10.98 5.51
N ALA A 74 7.78 10.80 4.39
CA ALA A 74 7.18 11.00 3.07
C ALA A 74 6.03 10.03 2.81
N ASP A 75 6.21 8.76 3.16
CA ASP A 75 5.18 7.74 2.96
C ASP A 75 3.94 8.04 3.81
N LEU A 76 4.10 8.48 5.05
CA LEU A 76 2.97 8.83 5.91
C LEU A 76 2.20 10.06 5.37
N GLU A 77 2.90 11.04 4.83
CA GLU A 77 2.26 12.20 4.19
C GLU A 77 1.42 11.78 2.98
N ILE A 78 1.95 10.87 2.17
CA ILE A 78 1.22 10.33 1.01
C ILE A 78 0.01 9.53 1.48
N LEU A 79 0.18 8.70 2.50
CA LEU A 79 -0.92 7.90 3.06
C LEU A 79 -2.08 8.79 3.50
N ARG A 80 -1.78 9.89 4.20
CA ARG A 80 -2.82 10.83 4.66
C ARG A 80 -3.61 11.45 3.52
N ALA A 81 -3.00 11.59 2.34
CA ALA A 81 -3.66 12.14 1.16
C ALA A 81 -4.49 11.11 0.40
N CYS A 82 -4.31 9.83 0.65
CA CYS A 82 -5.05 8.76 0.00
C CYS A 82 -6.49 8.68 0.49
N HIS A 83 -7.33 7.96 -0.23
CA HIS A 83 -8.75 7.78 0.08
C HIS A 83 -9.03 6.46 0.77
N GLY A 84 -8.03 5.57 0.82
CA GLY A 84 -8.11 4.28 1.50
C GLY A 84 -6.72 3.74 1.78
N TRP A 85 -6.70 2.62 2.48
CA TRP A 85 -5.47 1.95 2.85
C TRP A 85 -5.70 0.44 2.91
N LEU A 86 -4.70 -0.32 2.51
CA LEU A 86 -4.64 -1.77 2.72
C LEU A 86 -3.19 -2.19 2.99
N TRP A 87 -3.02 -3.36 3.60
CA TRP A 87 -1.72 -3.94 3.87
C TRP A 87 -1.65 -5.35 3.28
N ILE A 88 -0.75 -5.56 2.32
CA ILE A 88 -0.41 -6.88 1.80
C ILE A 88 0.56 -7.51 2.81
N ASN A 89 0.01 -8.27 3.76
CA ASN A 89 0.77 -8.79 4.90
C ASN A 89 1.37 -10.16 4.55
N THR A 90 2.69 -10.16 4.32
CA THR A 90 3.47 -11.37 4.08
C THR A 90 4.34 -11.73 5.29
N GLY A 91 4.17 -11.04 6.42
CA GLY A 91 4.92 -11.25 7.65
C GLY A 91 5.12 -9.96 8.41
N PRO A 92 5.83 -10.00 9.55
CA PRO A 92 6.07 -8.81 10.37
C PRO A 92 6.80 -7.71 9.61
N SER A 93 6.41 -6.46 9.86
CA SER A 93 7.04 -5.28 9.26
C SER A 93 6.78 -4.07 10.14
N ASP A 94 7.85 -3.49 10.69
CA ASP A 94 7.74 -2.30 11.54
C ASP A 94 7.17 -1.11 10.77
N GLY A 95 7.58 -0.94 9.52
CA GLY A 95 7.06 0.13 8.67
C GLY A 95 5.58 -0.01 8.38
N CYS A 96 5.12 -1.23 8.09
CA CYS A 96 3.69 -1.49 7.88
C CYS A 96 2.88 -1.31 9.16
N GLU A 97 3.44 -1.65 10.33
CA GLU A 97 2.77 -1.41 11.62
C GLU A 97 2.59 0.09 11.87
N GLU A 98 3.60 0.92 11.58
CA GLU A 98 3.47 2.38 11.70
C GLU A 98 2.44 2.93 10.73
N GLU A 99 2.44 2.45 9.50
CA GLU A 99 1.44 2.84 8.51
C GLU A 99 0.04 2.42 8.92
N CYS A 100 -0.11 1.25 9.53
CA CYS A 100 -1.39 0.78 10.06
C CYS A 100 -1.94 1.73 11.14
N LEU A 101 -1.08 2.20 12.04
CA LEU A 101 -1.48 3.18 13.05
C LEU A 101 -1.93 4.49 12.42
N GLU A 102 -1.21 4.98 11.42
CA GLU A 102 -1.54 6.22 10.72
C GLU A 102 -2.80 6.07 9.87
N ALA A 103 -3.10 4.86 9.41
CA ALA A 103 -4.24 4.60 8.53
C ALA A 103 -5.59 4.93 9.17
N CYS A 104 -5.64 5.09 10.49
CA CYS A 104 -6.85 5.57 11.18
C CYS A 104 -7.32 6.93 10.65
N CYS A 105 -6.44 7.70 10.01
CA CYS A 105 -6.80 8.98 9.39
C CYS A 105 -7.60 8.81 8.09
N VAL A 106 -7.57 7.65 7.46
CA VAL A 106 -8.20 7.41 6.15
C VAL A 106 -9.18 6.24 6.13
N VAL A 107 -9.12 5.33 7.10
CA VAL A 107 -10.06 4.21 7.21
C VAL A 107 -10.54 4.08 8.65
N ASP A 108 -11.75 3.54 8.82
CA ASP A 108 -12.36 3.43 10.16
C ASP A 108 -11.74 2.29 10.97
N GLU A 109 -11.53 1.14 10.34
CA GLU A 109 -11.04 -0.07 11.00
C GLU A 109 -9.84 -0.61 10.21
N PRO A 110 -8.61 -0.09 10.43
CA PRO A 110 -7.44 -0.52 9.65
C PRO A 110 -7.18 -2.03 9.71
N GLU A 111 -7.49 -2.67 10.84
CA GLU A 111 -7.28 -4.11 11.01
C GLU A 111 -8.06 -4.95 9.99
N ASP A 112 -9.23 -4.47 9.57
CA ASP A 112 -10.05 -5.16 8.57
C ASP A 112 -9.45 -5.08 7.16
N ASN A 113 -8.48 -4.21 6.96
CA ASN A 113 -7.82 -3.98 5.67
C ASN A 113 -6.46 -4.67 5.56
N ILE A 114 -6.13 -5.52 6.53
CA ILE A 114 -4.91 -6.32 6.49
C ILE A 114 -5.20 -7.61 5.73
N ILE A 115 -4.55 -7.76 4.56
CA ILE A 115 -4.79 -8.89 3.67
C ILE A 115 -3.70 -9.94 3.88
N LYS A 116 -4.08 -11.10 4.39
CA LYS A 116 -3.16 -12.23 4.61
C LYS A 116 -3.29 -13.30 3.53
N GLN A 117 -4.36 -13.26 2.74
CA GLN A 117 -4.59 -14.19 1.65
C GLN A 117 -3.64 -13.87 0.49
N ASP A 118 -3.25 -14.90 -0.25
CA ASP A 118 -2.45 -14.72 -1.46
C ASP A 118 -3.35 -14.29 -2.63
N ILE A 119 -3.37 -13.00 -2.89
CA ILE A 119 -4.21 -12.40 -3.95
C ILE A 119 -3.81 -12.94 -5.34
N LEU A 120 -2.54 -13.30 -5.54
CA LEU A 120 -2.12 -13.83 -6.84
C LEU A 120 -2.74 -15.19 -7.15
N LYS A 121 -3.07 -15.97 -6.12
CA LYS A 121 -3.71 -17.28 -6.26
C LYS A 121 -5.23 -17.21 -6.22
N ALA A 122 -5.81 -16.10 -5.80
CA ALA A 122 -7.25 -15.92 -5.72
C ALA A 122 -7.84 -15.75 -7.13
N ASN A 123 -9.01 -16.34 -7.39
CA ASN A 123 -9.72 -16.07 -8.63
C ASN A 123 -10.39 -14.69 -8.59
N TYR A 124 -11.02 -14.29 -9.69
CA TYR A 124 -11.66 -12.97 -9.80
C TYR A 124 -12.70 -12.76 -8.70
N ASN A 125 -13.60 -13.72 -8.51
CA ASN A 125 -14.66 -13.59 -7.51
C ASN A 125 -14.13 -13.52 -6.09
N ALA A 126 -13.11 -14.31 -5.75
CA ALA A 126 -12.48 -14.26 -4.45
C ALA A 126 -11.76 -12.93 -4.22
N THR A 127 -11.07 -12.41 -5.23
CA THR A 127 -10.40 -11.11 -5.16
C THR A 127 -11.42 -10.01 -4.94
N ARG A 128 -12.53 -10.00 -5.68
CA ARG A 128 -13.63 -9.05 -5.49
C ARG A 128 -14.18 -9.12 -4.07
N ARG A 129 -14.48 -10.31 -3.58
CA ARG A 129 -15.06 -10.49 -2.24
C ARG A 129 -14.15 -9.96 -1.14
N ILE A 130 -12.84 -10.20 -1.26
CA ILE A 130 -11.87 -9.73 -0.27
C ILE A 130 -11.76 -8.22 -0.28
N LEU A 131 -11.76 -7.60 -1.46
CA LEU A 131 -11.39 -6.20 -1.63
C LEU A 131 -12.57 -5.25 -1.85
N ASP A 132 -13.76 -5.73 -2.22
CA ASP A 132 -14.92 -4.86 -2.43
C ASP A 132 -15.17 -3.88 -1.28
N PRO A 133 -15.15 -4.28 0.00
CA PRO A 133 -15.38 -3.34 1.08
C PRO A 133 -14.33 -2.23 1.14
N ILE A 134 -13.07 -2.57 0.90
CA ILE A 134 -11.95 -1.62 0.92
C ILE A 134 -12.07 -0.63 -0.22
N VAL A 135 -12.33 -1.13 -1.43
CA VAL A 135 -12.46 -0.31 -2.65
C VAL A 135 -13.68 0.59 -2.55
N ASN A 136 -14.82 0.05 -2.12
CA ASN A 136 -16.06 0.83 -2.01
C ASN A 136 -15.92 1.96 -1.00
N ALA A 137 -15.24 1.72 0.13
CA ALA A 137 -14.98 2.75 1.12
C ALA A 137 -14.09 3.88 0.54
N ALA A 138 -13.06 3.52 -0.22
CA ALA A 138 -12.17 4.51 -0.85
C ALA A 138 -12.92 5.35 -1.89
N VAL A 139 -13.76 4.73 -2.70
CA VAL A 139 -14.56 5.44 -3.70
C VAL A 139 -15.52 6.42 -3.03
N ARG A 140 -16.19 5.99 -1.95
CA ARG A 140 -17.09 6.88 -1.17
C ARG A 140 -16.33 8.07 -0.61
N ARG A 141 -15.15 7.82 0.00
CA ARG A 141 -14.34 8.89 0.58
C ARG A 141 -13.88 9.88 -0.50
N PHE A 142 -13.47 9.40 -1.65
CA PHE A 142 -13.09 10.26 -2.78
C PHE A 142 -14.24 11.19 -3.22
N ARG A 143 -15.46 10.64 -3.30
CA ARG A 143 -16.64 11.40 -3.74
C ARG A 143 -17.10 12.44 -2.72
N ASN A 144 -16.76 12.24 -1.46
CA ASN A 144 -17.22 13.11 -0.36
C ASN A 144 -16.20 14.18 0.04
N VAL A 145 -15.11 14.27 -0.69
CA VAL A 145 -14.06 15.28 -0.42
C VAL A 145 -14.28 16.51 -1.27
#